data_7729d0e9a93752510ede7ee6c11a593d
#
_entry.id   7729d0e9a93752510ede7ee6c11a593d
#
_cell.length_a   1.000
_cell.length_b   1.000
_cell.length_c   1.000
_cell.angle_alpha   90.00
_cell.angle_beta   90.00
_cell.angle_gamma   90.00
#
_symmetry.space_group_name_H-M   'P 1'
#
loop_
_entity.id
_entity.type
_entity.pdbx_description
1 polymer ?
#
loop_
_entity_poly.entity_id
_entity_poly.type
_entity_poly.pdbx_seq_one_letter_code
_entity_poly.pdbx_strand_id
1 'polypeptide(L)'
;MMRKYLLPILSLLGLLLAITMVLIGNRQSSTSRPVVQSPKSPFANYVAGAGIVEASTGNIVVGTPVSGVVVELYVHEGSQVKIGDKLFKVDDREQQAQLIPAVAKISEITARLAQAKSQFALVNNLSDKRAISVEELNNRRFAVKLAEAELVSAQARVKQIQMDIERYTVRALVRGRVLQNKIRIGAFMQGGAPSDSSMLLGNDDRLFVRTDIDENDAWRVQPDARAVAFVRGNPKLQTALKFERVDPYVLPKTSLTGDSTERVDTRALQVIYSFDHTALPIYVGQQVDVFIETKESQSSNDKHPQATLAASSTKIL
;
A
#
# COMPACT_ATOMS: atom_id res chain seq x y z
N MET A 1 -32.81 30.60 74.91
CA MET A 1 -31.75 29.58 75.06
C MET A 1 -31.35 28.76 73.80
N MET A 2 -32.14 28.73 72.73
CA MET A 2 -31.88 27.96 71.50
C MET A 2 -30.72 28.44 70.59
N ARG A 3 -30.38 29.74 70.66
CA ARG A 3 -29.40 30.37 69.74
C ARG A 3 -27.93 29.95 69.98
N LYS A 4 -27.59 29.45 71.16
CA LYS A 4 -26.22 29.03 71.52
C LYS A 4 -25.81 27.66 70.95
N TYR A 5 -26.76 26.82 70.58
CA TYR A 5 -26.46 25.45 70.02
C TYR A 5 -26.57 25.35 68.50
N LEU A 6 -27.04 26.44 67.87
CA LEU A 6 -27.24 26.42 66.40
C LEU A 6 -25.90 26.33 65.61
N LEU A 7 -24.87 27.05 66.08
CA LEU A 7 -23.56 27.06 65.49
C LEU A 7 -22.83 25.69 65.57
N PRO A 8 -22.76 25.04 66.75
CA PRO A 8 -22.10 23.71 66.82
C PRO A 8 -22.89 22.64 66.09
N ILE A 9 -24.23 22.72 66.01
CA ILE A 9 -25.01 21.75 65.22
C ILE A 9 -24.74 21.89 63.71
N LEU A 10 -24.63 23.13 63.21
CA LEU A 10 -24.33 23.41 61.80
C LEU A 10 -22.92 22.94 61.43
N SER A 11 -21.94 23.10 62.32
CA SER A 11 -20.57 22.62 62.14
C SER A 11 -20.52 21.09 62.11
N LEU A 12 -21.27 20.41 62.97
CA LEU A 12 -21.33 18.96 63.00
C LEU A 12 -21.98 18.39 61.71
N LEU A 13 -23.05 19.05 61.23
CA LEU A 13 -23.71 18.69 59.99
C LEU A 13 -22.79 18.88 58.78
N GLY A 14 -22.02 19.97 58.72
CA GLY A 14 -21.02 20.22 57.69
C GLY A 14 -19.90 19.18 57.67
N LEU A 15 -19.41 18.77 58.85
CA LEU A 15 -18.41 17.75 59.00
C LEU A 15 -18.94 16.37 58.51
N LEU A 16 -20.18 16.03 58.84
CA LEU A 16 -20.83 14.80 58.48
C LEU A 16 -21.06 14.73 56.96
N LEU A 17 -21.42 15.87 56.34
CA LEU A 17 -21.58 16.00 54.90
C LEU A 17 -20.26 15.90 54.17
N ALA A 18 -19.18 16.46 54.69
CA ALA A 18 -17.82 16.33 54.13
C ALA A 18 -17.32 14.87 54.17
N ILE A 19 -17.55 14.20 55.32
CA ILE A 19 -17.17 12.76 55.45
C ILE A 19 -17.96 11.91 54.48
N THR A 20 -19.27 12.12 54.34
CA THR A 20 -20.08 11.37 53.36
C THR A 20 -19.66 11.64 51.92
N MET A 21 -19.29 12.88 51.57
CA MET A 21 -18.82 13.23 50.25
C MET A 21 -17.46 12.57 49.91
N VAL A 22 -16.54 12.49 50.88
CA VAL A 22 -15.27 11.79 50.73
C VAL A 22 -15.49 10.29 50.62
N LEU A 23 -16.38 9.71 51.41
CA LEU A 23 -16.66 8.25 51.33
C LEU A 23 -17.38 7.85 50.03
N ILE A 24 -18.24 8.72 49.49
CA ILE A 24 -18.90 8.51 48.19
C ILE A 24 -17.95 8.79 47.03
N GLY A 25 -17.15 9.86 47.12
CA GLY A 25 -16.18 10.24 46.08
C GLY A 25 -15.01 9.26 45.95
N ASN A 26 -14.67 8.55 47.03
CA ASN A 26 -13.60 7.54 46.99
C ASN A 26 -14.08 6.16 46.51
N ARG A 27 -15.37 6.00 46.18
CA ARG A 27 -15.82 4.87 45.35
C ARG A 27 -15.44 5.15 43.90
N GLN A 28 -14.16 5.08 43.60
CA GLN A 28 -13.71 4.89 42.21
C GLN A 28 -14.44 3.65 41.68
N SER A 29 -15.44 3.90 40.85
CA SER A 29 -15.99 2.87 39.98
C SER A 29 -14.82 2.40 39.13
N SER A 30 -14.14 1.33 39.56
CA SER A 30 -13.30 0.55 38.70
C SER A 30 -14.22 -0.01 37.63
N THR A 31 -14.46 0.75 36.56
CA THR A 31 -14.86 0.19 35.29
C THR A 31 -13.72 -0.73 34.90
N SER A 32 -13.79 -1.96 35.40
CA SER A 32 -12.96 -3.04 34.92
C SER A 32 -13.35 -3.21 33.45
N ARG A 33 -12.63 -2.51 32.55
CA ARG A 33 -12.58 -2.92 31.17
C ARG A 33 -12.20 -4.38 31.20
N PRO A 34 -12.94 -5.28 30.50
CA PRO A 34 -12.52 -6.67 30.42
C PRO A 34 -11.07 -6.64 29.97
N VAL A 35 -10.19 -7.08 30.84
CA VAL A 35 -8.75 -7.21 30.50
C VAL A 35 -8.72 -8.24 29.41
N VAL A 36 -8.55 -7.79 28.16
CA VAL A 36 -8.27 -8.66 27.04
C VAL A 36 -7.01 -9.41 27.42
N GLN A 37 -7.14 -10.69 27.74
CA GLN A 37 -6.00 -11.49 28.12
C GLN A 37 -5.05 -11.54 26.93
N SER A 38 -3.83 -11.05 27.13
CA SER A 38 -2.78 -11.20 26.15
C SER A 38 -2.58 -12.68 25.84
N PRO A 39 -2.45 -13.07 24.57
CA PRO A 39 -2.23 -14.44 24.19
C PRO A 39 -0.94 -14.94 24.83
N LYS A 40 -0.96 -16.22 25.27
CA LYS A 40 0.26 -16.88 25.77
C LYS A 40 0.99 -17.51 24.59
N SER A 41 2.31 -17.35 24.55
CA SER A 41 3.13 -18.00 23.54
C SER A 41 2.99 -19.52 23.60
N PRO A 42 2.86 -20.20 22.46
CA PRO A 42 2.89 -21.64 22.36
C PRO A 42 4.33 -22.22 22.45
N PHE A 43 5.34 -21.34 22.41
CA PHE A 43 6.76 -21.73 22.41
C PHE A 43 7.41 -21.41 23.76
N ALA A 44 8.34 -22.28 24.21
CA ALA A 44 9.11 -22.07 25.44
C ALA A 44 10.04 -20.83 25.30
N ASN A 45 10.73 -20.74 24.17
CA ASN A 45 11.59 -19.59 23.84
C ASN A 45 11.03 -18.91 22.59
N TYR A 46 10.79 -17.62 22.66
CA TYR A 46 10.18 -16.88 21.58
C TYR A 46 10.60 -15.40 21.55
N VAL A 47 10.38 -14.79 20.40
CA VAL A 47 10.31 -13.35 20.21
C VAL A 47 8.86 -13.01 19.87
N ALA A 48 8.33 -11.99 20.51
CA ALA A 48 7.00 -11.49 20.23
C ALA A 48 7.09 -10.21 19.37
N GLY A 49 6.18 -10.07 18.42
CA GLY A 49 6.06 -8.88 17.59
C GLY A 49 4.62 -8.54 17.26
N ALA A 50 4.35 -7.27 17.00
CA ALA A 50 3.08 -6.84 16.45
C ALA A 50 3.10 -7.07 14.93
N GLY A 51 2.12 -7.80 14.41
CA GLY A 51 1.96 -8.04 12.98
C GLY A 51 0.81 -7.23 12.40
N ILE A 52 0.96 -6.79 11.15
CA ILE A 52 -0.12 -6.20 10.35
C ILE A 52 -0.39 -7.12 9.18
N VAL A 53 -1.66 -7.44 8.98
CA VAL A 53 -2.10 -8.28 7.86
C VAL A 53 -2.11 -7.46 6.58
N GLU A 54 -1.46 -7.96 5.55
CA GLU A 54 -1.35 -7.32 4.23
C GLU A 54 -1.73 -8.30 3.11
N ALA A 55 -2.11 -7.76 1.97
CA ALA A 55 -2.29 -8.57 0.78
C ALA A 55 -0.94 -9.13 0.29
N SER A 56 -0.93 -10.28 -0.39
CA SER A 56 0.30 -10.91 -0.88
C SER A 56 1.08 -10.06 -1.89
N THR A 57 0.41 -9.18 -2.59
CA THR A 57 1.02 -8.19 -3.51
C THR A 57 1.47 -6.91 -2.80
N GLY A 58 1.29 -6.81 -1.48
CA GLY A 58 1.25 -5.55 -0.76
C GLY A 58 -0.05 -4.79 -1.04
N ASN A 59 -0.26 -3.71 -0.32
CA ASN A 59 -1.42 -2.84 -0.49
C ASN A 59 -1.11 -1.79 -1.57
N ILE A 60 -1.60 -2.01 -2.79
CA ILE A 60 -1.31 -1.18 -3.94
C ILE A 60 -2.30 -0.01 -3.98
N VAL A 61 -1.76 1.21 -3.88
CA VAL A 61 -2.55 2.44 -4.03
C VAL A 61 -2.72 2.74 -5.52
N VAL A 62 -3.96 2.70 -6.00
CA VAL A 62 -4.31 2.98 -7.40
C VAL A 62 -4.72 4.43 -7.51
N GLY A 63 -3.92 5.21 -8.25
CA GLY A 63 -4.20 6.59 -8.63
C GLY A 63 -4.53 6.70 -10.12
N THR A 64 -4.53 7.93 -10.63
CA THR A 64 -4.73 8.22 -12.05
C THR A 64 -3.45 8.82 -12.66
N PRO A 65 -3.09 8.46 -13.89
CA PRO A 65 -1.95 9.07 -14.58
C PRO A 65 -2.26 10.48 -15.12
N VAL A 66 -3.56 10.87 -15.15
CA VAL A 66 -4.04 12.15 -15.70
C VAL A 66 -4.93 12.85 -14.69
N SER A 67 -4.87 14.19 -14.64
CA SER A 67 -5.76 14.97 -13.77
C SER A 67 -7.12 15.15 -14.44
N GLY A 68 -8.19 15.15 -13.64
CA GLY A 68 -9.53 15.41 -14.14
C GLY A 68 -10.63 14.92 -13.20
N VAL A 69 -11.87 15.08 -13.63
CA VAL A 69 -13.05 14.64 -12.87
C VAL A 69 -13.37 13.18 -13.19
N VAL A 70 -13.65 12.39 -12.16
CA VAL A 70 -14.11 11.00 -12.33
C VAL A 70 -15.55 10.99 -12.86
N VAL A 71 -15.76 10.39 -14.03
CA VAL A 71 -17.06 10.32 -14.67
C VAL A 71 -17.73 8.95 -14.54
N GLU A 72 -16.93 7.90 -14.44
CA GLU A 72 -17.43 6.54 -14.31
C GLU A 72 -16.62 5.75 -13.28
N LEU A 73 -17.31 4.88 -12.53
CA LEU A 73 -16.73 3.96 -11.58
C LEU A 73 -17.25 2.55 -11.89
N TYR A 74 -16.35 1.61 -12.19
CA TYR A 74 -16.71 0.26 -12.66
C TYR A 74 -16.66 -0.78 -11.55
N VAL A 75 -16.01 -0.47 -10.42
CA VAL A 75 -15.80 -1.39 -9.30
C VAL A 75 -16.15 -0.74 -7.97
N HIS A 76 -16.48 -1.56 -6.98
CA HIS A 76 -16.76 -1.15 -5.60
C HIS A 76 -15.89 -1.95 -4.62
N GLU A 77 -15.94 -1.61 -3.36
CA GLU A 77 -15.22 -2.33 -2.30
C GLU A 77 -15.63 -3.82 -2.32
N GLY A 78 -14.64 -4.70 -2.20
CA GLY A 78 -14.84 -6.15 -2.27
C GLY A 78 -14.90 -6.74 -3.68
N SER A 79 -14.96 -5.94 -4.74
CA SER A 79 -14.94 -6.43 -6.12
C SER A 79 -13.64 -7.16 -6.42
N GLN A 80 -13.72 -8.34 -7.02
CA GLN A 80 -12.57 -9.03 -7.58
C GLN A 80 -12.28 -8.48 -8.97
N VAL A 81 -11.01 -8.26 -9.27
CA VAL A 81 -10.53 -7.73 -10.55
C VAL A 81 -9.40 -8.58 -11.11
N LYS A 82 -9.36 -8.64 -12.45
CA LYS A 82 -8.26 -9.25 -13.23
C LYS A 82 -7.40 -8.15 -13.85
N ILE A 83 -6.22 -8.53 -14.28
CA ILE A 83 -5.35 -7.62 -15.05
C ILE A 83 -6.11 -7.13 -16.28
N GLY A 84 -6.12 -5.81 -16.50
CA GLY A 84 -6.81 -5.14 -17.60
C GLY A 84 -8.25 -4.70 -17.32
N ASP A 85 -8.87 -5.17 -16.23
CA ASP A 85 -10.23 -4.74 -15.87
C ASP A 85 -10.27 -3.25 -15.60
N LYS A 86 -11.34 -2.58 -16.06
CA LYS A 86 -11.56 -1.16 -15.83
C LYS A 86 -11.91 -0.92 -14.38
N LEU A 87 -11.25 0.05 -13.75
CA LEU A 87 -11.51 0.46 -12.37
C LEU A 87 -12.37 1.72 -12.31
N PHE A 88 -11.94 2.76 -12.98
CA PHE A 88 -12.68 4.02 -13.11
C PHE A 88 -12.22 4.78 -14.35
N LYS A 89 -13.00 5.78 -14.74
CA LYS A 89 -12.71 6.65 -15.89
C LYS A 89 -12.72 8.11 -15.46
N VAL A 90 -11.72 8.84 -15.93
CA VAL A 90 -11.59 10.29 -15.85
C VAL A 90 -12.17 10.90 -17.12
N ASP A 91 -12.68 12.13 -17.07
CA ASP A 91 -13.28 12.82 -18.19
C ASP A 91 -12.29 13.00 -19.35
N ASP A 92 -12.58 12.39 -20.48
CA ASP A 92 -11.75 12.36 -21.69
C ASP A 92 -12.36 13.13 -22.87
N ARG A 93 -13.44 13.90 -22.64
CA ARG A 93 -14.19 14.59 -23.70
C ARG A 93 -13.32 15.52 -24.54
N GLU A 94 -12.35 16.17 -23.91
CA GLU A 94 -11.40 17.04 -24.63
C GLU A 94 -10.55 16.25 -25.63
N GLN A 95 -10.02 15.08 -25.22
CA GLN A 95 -9.20 14.22 -26.06
C GLN A 95 -10.05 13.59 -27.18
N GLN A 96 -11.30 13.22 -26.89
CA GLN A 96 -12.23 12.75 -27.89
C GLN A 96 -12.52 13.83 -28.93
N ALA A 97 -12.68 15.09 -28.51
CA ALA A 97 -12.88 16.21 -29.43
C ALA A 97 -11.63 16.44 -30.31
N GLN A 98 -10.42 16.22 -29.80
CA GLN A 98 -9.18 16.32 -30.58
C GLN A 98 -9.00 15.17 -31.57
N LEU A 99 -9.58 14.01 -31.33
CA LEU A 99 -9.49 12.84 -32.20
C LEU A 99 -10.26 13.07 -33.53
N ILE A 100 -11.41 13.74 -33.48
CA ILE A 100 -12.28 13.97 -34.65
C ILE A 100 -11.53 14.66 -35.80
N PRO A 101 -10.89 15.85 -35.60
CA PRO A 101 -10.19 16.51 -36.68
C PRO A 101 -8.94 15.74 -37.13
N ALA A 102 -8.27 15.01 -36.22
CA ALA A 102 -7.12 14.18 -36.60
C ALA A 102 -7.52 13.02 -37.52
N VAL A 103 -8.66 12.38 -37.30
CA VAL A 103 -9.20 11.35 -38.19
C VAL A 103 -9.62 11.95 -39.53
N ALA A 104 -10.28 13.12 -39.54
CA ALA A 104 -10.64 13.82 -40.77
C ALA A 104 -9.41 14.17 -41.63
N LYS A 105 -8.28 14.50 -40.98
CA LYS A 105 -7.01 14.78 -41.67
C LYS A 105 -6.47 13.56 -42.43
N ILE A 106 -6.63 12.35 -41.89
CA ILE A 106 -6.28 11.12 -42.63
C ILE A 106 -7.08 11.02 -43.95
N SER A 107 -8.36 11.32 -43.91
CA SER A 107 -9.21 11.25 -45.10
C SER A 107 -8.77 12.29 -46.15
N GLU A 108 -8.45 13.52 -45.76
CA GLU A 108 -7.92 14.56 -46.64
C GLU A 108 -6.63 14.12 -47.33
N ILE A 109 -5.64 13.60 -46.52
CA ILE A 109 -4.35 13.19 -47.05
C ILE A 109 -4.48 11.94 -47.92
N THR A 110 -5.40 11.04 -47.59
CA THR A 110 -5.71 9.86 -48.43
C THR A 110 -6.22 10.27 -49.81
N ALA A 111 -7.09 11.27 -49.89
CA ALA A 111 -7.55 11.82 -51.15
C ALA A 111 -6.41 12.47 -51.95
N ARG A 112 -5.55 13.24 -51.29
CA ARG A 112 -4.35 13.85 -51.89
C ARG A 112 -3.36 12.79 -52.41
N LEU A 113 -3.18 11.70 -51.68
CA LEU A 113 -2.32 10.58 -52.11
C LEU A 113 -2.93 9.89 -53.34
N ALA A 114 -4.24 9.67 -53.34
CA ALA A 114 -4.93 9.11 -54.51
C ALA A 114 -4.77 9.99 -55.74
N GLN A 115 -4.91 11.31 -55.61
CA GLN A 115 -4.66 12.28 -56.67
C GLN A 115 -3.21 12.20 -57.18
N ALA A 116 -2.22 12.21 -56.27
CA ALA A 116 -0.81 12.13 -56.67
C ALA A 116 -0.49 10.82 -57.39
N LYS A 117 -1.03 9.69 -56.92
CA LYS A 117 -0.89 8.37 -57.55
C LYS A 117 -1.51 8.36 -58.96
N SER A 118 -2.71 8.93 -59.14
CA SER A 118 -3.35 9.04 -60.44
C SER A 118 -2.52 9.88 -61.39
N GLN A 119 -2.04 11.04 -60.98
CA GLN A 119 -1.18 11.91 -61.79
C GLN A 119 0.13 11.21 -62.19
N PHE A 120 0.77 10.51 -61.26
CA PHE A 120 1.99 9.76 -61.54
C PHE A 120 1.70 8.62 -62.55
N ALA A 121 0.59 7.86 -62.36
CA ALA A 121 0.21 6.76 -63.26
C ALA A 121 -0.06 7.26 -64.69
N LEU A 122 -0.74 8.39 -64.84
CA LEU A 122 -0.98 9.02 -66.16
C LEU A 122 0.34 9.23 -66.90
N VAL A 123 1.31 9.80 -66.24
CA VAL A 123 2.62 10.14 -66.79
C VAL A 123 3.48 8.90 -67.05
N ASN A 124 3.48 7.98 -66.08
CA ASN A 124 4.32 6.74 -66.15
C ASN A 124 3.83 5.77 -67.25
N ASN A 125 2.51 5.82 -67.60
CA ASN A 125 1.89 4.95 -68.61
C ASN A 125 1.83 5.58 -70.03
N LEU A 126 2.43 6.77 -70.24
CA LEU A 126 2.54 7.33 -71.60
C LEU A 126 3.31 6.44 -72.53
N SER A 127 2.74 6.19 -73.70
CA SER A 127 3.34 5.33 -74.73
C SER A 127 4.61 5.93 -75.32
N ASP A 128 4.67 7.27 -75.46
CA ASP A 128 5.86 7.99 -75.88
C ASP A 128 6.54 8.67 -74.67
N LYS A 129 7.61 8.06 -74.20
CA LYS A 129 8.41 8.56 -73.08
C LYS A 129 9.20 9.85 -73.38
N ARG A 130 9.29 10.27 -74.67
CA ARG A 130 9.89 11.53 -75.08
C ARG A 130 8.97 12.73 -74.87
N ALA A 131 7.69 12.47 -74.66
CA ALA A 131 6.67 13.50 -74.43
C ALA A 131 6.75 14.18 -73.06
N ILE A 132 7.61 13.64 -72.15
CA ILE A 132 7.76 14.19 -70.83
C ILE A 132 9.25 14.23 -70.40
N SER A 133 9.60 15.26 -69.62
CA SER A 133 10.96 15.34 -69.08
C SER A 133 11.17 14.34 -67.94
N VAL A 134 12.44 13.93 -67.76
CA VAL A 134 12.83 13.09 -66.60
C VAL A 134 12.60 13.81 -65.30
N GLU A 135 12.72 15.12 -65.29
CA GLU A 135 12.46 15.96 -64.15
C GLU A 135 10.99 15.91 -63.73
N GLU A 136 10.05 16.06 -64.68
CA GLU A 136 8.60 15.99 -64.38
C GLU A 136 8.20 14.62 -63.88
N LEU A 137 8.71 13.52 -64.46
CA LEU A 137 8.49 12.18 -63.99
C LEU A 137 8.96 12.00 -62.53
N ASN A 138 10.16 12.51 -62.22
CA ASN A 138 10.67 12.46 -60.85
C ASN A 138 9.84 13.31 -59.89
N ASN A 139 9.42 14.50 -60.28
CA ASN A 139 8.56 15.38 -59.49
C ASN A 139 7.28 14.68 -59.11
N ARG A 140 6.58 13.99 -60.08
CA ARG A 140 5.36 13.21 -59.80
C ARG A 140 5.62 12.01 -58.86
N ARG A 141 6.77 11.34 -59.03
CA ARG A 141 7.17 10.26 -58.15
C ARG A 141 7.40 10.75 -56.73
N PHE A 142 8.09 11.87 -56.59
CA PHE A 142 8.35 12.45 -55.25
C PHE A 142 7.06 13.00 -54.62
N ALA A 143 6.12 13.54 -55.38
CA ALA A 143 4.81 13.96 -54.88
C ALA A 143 4.04 12.78 -54.24
N VAL A 144 4.07 11.59 -54.88
CA VAL A 144 3.49 10.37 -54.27
C VAL A 144 4.20 10.01 -52.96
N LYS A 145 5.54 9.98 -52.97
CA LYS A 145 6.29 9.65 -51.72
C LYS A 145 6.04 10.65 -50.59
N LEU A 146 5.91 11.94 -50.92
CA LEU A 146 5.58 12.97 -49.96
C LEU A 146 4.21 12.75 -49.33
N ALA A 147 3.19 12.51 -50.18
CA ALA A 147 1.83 12.24 -49.70
C ALA A 147 1.72 10.94 -48.89
N GLU A 148 2.53 9.91 -49.22
CA GLU A 148 2.64 8.67 -48.42
C GLU A 148 3.26 8.96 -47.03
N ALA A 149 4.31 9.77 -46.96
CA ALA A 149 4.92 10.17 -45.69
C ALA A 149 3.97 11.04 -44.83
N GLU A 150 3.21 11.95 -45.46
CA GLU A 150 2.18 12.73 -44.79
C GLU A 150 1.06 11.83 -44.21
N LEU A 151 0.63 10.79 -44.93
CA LEU A 151 -0.36 9.83 -44.45
C LEU A 151 0.14 9.08 -43.20
N VAL A 152 1.38 8.58 -43.25
CA VAL A 152 2.00 7.90 -42.09
C VAL A 152 2.07 8.84 -40.88
N SER A 153 2.43 10.10 -41.10
CA SER A 153 2.48 11.10 -40.02
C SER A 153 1.09 11.35 -39.40
N ALA A 154 0.07 11.52 -40.25
CA ALA A 154 -1.30 11.72 -39.76
C ALA A 154 -1.83 10.49 -38.99
N GLN A 155 -1.54 9.29 -39.47
CA GLN A 155 -1.90 8.05 -38.77
C GLN A 155 -1.21 7.94 -37.41
N ALA A 156 0.07 8.29 -37.35
CA ALA A 156 0.83 8.33 -36.08
C ALA A 156 0.21 9.33 -35.09
N ARG A 157 -0.25 10.48 -35.57
CA ARG A 157 -0.95 11.48 -34.72
C ARG A 157 -2.25 10.95 -34.15
N VAL A 158 -3.09 10.28 -34.97
CA VAL A 158 -4.32 9.64 -34.50
C VAL A 158 -4.00 8.59 -33.44
N LYS A 159 -3.01 7.73 -33.69
CA LYS A 159 -2.60 6.71 -32.74
C LYS A 159 -2.13 7.32 -31.41
N GLN A 160 -1.38 8.41 -31.44
CA GLN A 160 -0.97 9.13 -30.24
C GLN A 160 -2.18 9.59 -29.42
N ILE A 161 -3.17 10.26 -30.05
CA ILE A 161 -4.36 10.74 -29.35
C ILE A 161 -5.18 9.56 -28.77
N GLN A 162 -5.27 8.45 -29.48
CA GLN A 162 -5.94 7.24 -28.97
C GLN A 162 -5.25 6.67 -27.73
N MET A 163 -3.92 6.62 -27.73
CA MET A 163 -3.14 6.21 -26.54
C MET A 163 -3.33 7.19 -25.37
N ASP A 164 -3.43 8.49 -25.66
CA ASP A 164 -3.72 9.47 -24.62
C ASP A 164 -5.13 9.26 -24.05
N ILE A 165 -6.16 8.99 -24.88
CA ILE A 165 -7.51 8.65 -24.43
C ILE A 165 -7.53 7.41 -23.55
N GLU A 166 -6.77 6.36 -23.90
CA GLU A 166 -6.70 5.16 -23.08
C GLU A 166 -6.20 5.42 -21.65
N ARG A 167 -5.33 6.41 -21.45
CA ARG A 167 -4.82 6.79 -20.12
C ARG A 167 -5.90 7.36 -19.19
N TYR A 168 -7.04 7.83 -19.72
CA TYR A 168 -8.16 8.31 -18.93
C TYR A 168 -9.01 7.18 -18.35
N THR A 169 -8.83 5.95 -18.83
CA THR A 169 -9.44 4.75 -18.24
C THR A 169 -8.38 4.03 -17.43
N VAL A 170 -8.48 4.13 -16.10
CA VAL A 170 -7.57 3.43 -15.18
C VAL A 170 -7.97 1.96 -15.09
N ARG A 171 -6.99 1.08 -15.29
CA ARG A 171 -7.18 -0.37 -15.30
C ARG A 171 -6.36 -1.03 -14.21
N ALA A 172 -6.80 -2.21 -13.76
CA ALA A 172 -6.06 -3.04 -12.82
C ALA A 172 -4.78 -3.57 -13.50
N LEU A 173 -3.64 -3.35 -12.87
CA LEU A 173 -2.33 -3.86 -13.31
C LEU A 173 -2.00 -5.22 -12.68
N VAL A 174 -2.73 -5.60 -11.62
CA VAL A 174 -2.61 -6.88 -10.93
C VAL A 174 -3.99 -7.48 -10.73
N ARG A 175 -4.04 -8.79 -10.58
CA ARG A 175 -5.28 -9.44 -10.12
C ARG A 175 -5.40 -9.29 -8.61
N GLY A 176 -6.62 -9.19 -8.10
CA GLY A 176 -6.87 -9.07 -6.67
C GLY A 176 -8.27 -8.60 -6.35
N ARG A 177 -8.42 -8.05 -5.17
CA ARG A 177 -9.66 -7.47 -4.66
C ARG A 177 -9.49 -6.00 -4.36
N VAL A 178 -10.53 -5.22 -4.61
CA VAL A 178 -10.60 -3.82 -4.15
C VAL A 178 -10.81 -3.83 -2.63
N LEU A 179 -9.74 -3.47 -1.90
CA LEU A 179 -9.74 -3.47 -0.43
C LEU A 179 -10.43 -2.23 0.13
N GLN A 180 -10.24 -1.09 -0.53
CA GLN A 180 -10.85 0.19 -0.18
C GLN A 180 -11.03 1.03 -1.43
N ASN A 181 -12.13 1.79 -1.50
CA ASN A 181 -12.38 2.73 -2.58
C ASN A 181 -12.89 4.07 -2.03
N LYS A 182 -12.06 5.08 -2.05
CA LYS A 182 -12.41 6.45 -1.67
C LYS A 182 -12.80 7.33 -2.88
N ILE A 183 -12.71 6.79 -4.09
CA ILE A 183 -13.03 7.49 -5.31
C ILE A 183 -14.55 7.63 -5.42
N ARG A 184 -15.02 8.81 -5.82
CA ARG A 184 -16.45 9.08 -6.06
C ARG A 184 -16.62 9.73 -7.41
N ILE A 185 -17.74 9.41 -8.10
CA ILE A 185 -18.12 10.09 -9.35
C ILE A 185 -18.29 11.58 -9.05
N GLY A 186 -17.74 12.44 -9.92
CA GLY A 186 -17.71 13.89 -9.73
C GLY A 186 -16.53 14.41 -8.92
N ALA A 187 -15.74 13.54 -8.28
CA ALA A 187 -14.53 13.96 -7.58
C ALA A 187 -13.42 14.34 -8.57
N PHE A 188 -12.69 15.41 -8.29
CA PHE A 188 -11.48 15.75 -9.04
C PHE A 188 -10.29 14.96 -8.50
N MET A 189 -9.57 14.28 -9.39
CA MET A 189 -8.34 13.58 -9.09
C MET A 189 -7.15 14.28 -9.72
N GLN A 190 -6.06 14.39 -8.97
CA GLN A 190 -4.79 14.90 -9.46
C GLN A 190 -3.94 13.74 -10.00
N GLY A 191 -3.40 13.90 -11.19
CA GLY A 191 -2.54 12.90 -11.81
C GLY A 191 -1.16 12.81 -11.15
N GLY A 192 -0.61 11.62 -11.09
CA GLY A 192 0.78 11.36 -10.70
C GLY A 192 1.01 11.03 -9.24
N ALA A 193 0.35 11.66 -8.29
CA ALA A 193 0.53 11.38 -6.86
C ALA A 193 -0.65 10.58 -6.29
N PRO A 194 -0.42 9.62 -5.37
CA PRO A 194 -1.50 9.05 -4.60
C PRO A 194 -2.16 10.15 -3.75
N SER A 195 -3.45 10.36 -3.93
CA SER A 195 -4.25 11.28 -3.12
C SER A 195 -4.98 10.52 -2.01
N ASP A 196 -5.51 11.26 -1.02
CA ASP A 196 -6.40 10.68 -0.01
C ASP A 196 -7.66 10.06 -0.63
N SER A 197 -8.01 10.48 -1.85
CA SER A 197 -9.10 9.91 -2.68
C SER A 197 -8.55 8.83 -3.61
N SER A 198 -7.98 7.77 -3.07
CA SER A 198 -7.40 6.66 -3.83
C SER A 198 -8.21 5.37 -3.65
N MET A 199 -7.92 4.40 -4.51
CA MET A 199 -8.40 3.04 -4.38
C MET A 199 -7.25 2.17 -3.91
N LEU A 200 -7.53 1.25 -2.97
CA LEU A 200 -6.57 0.27 -2.49
C LEU A 200 -6.89 -1.09 -3.10
N LEU A 201 -5.91 -1.66 -3.77
CA LEU A 201 -6.01 -2.96 -4.42
C LEU A 201 -4.99 -3.91 -3.81
N GLY A 202 -5.36 -5.18 -3.61
CA GLY A 202 -4.44 -6.20 -3.14
C GLY A 202 -4.93 -7.61 -3.49
N ASN A 203 -4.00 -8.53 -3.68
CA ASN A 203 -4.34 -9.93 -3.85
C ASN A 203 -4.54 -10.58 -2.48
N ASP A 204 -5.75 -11.03 -2.21
CA ASP A 204 -6.18 -11.66 -0.95
C ASP A 204 -6.28 -13.20 -1.02
N ASP A 205 -5.83 -13.85 -2.10
CA ASP A 205 -5.77 -15.32 -2.20
C ASP A 205 -4.90 -15.92 -1.07
N ARG A 206 -3.82 -15.22 -0.74
CA ARG A 206 -2.93 -15.50 0.38
C ARG A 206 -2.67 -14.19 1.11
N LEU A 207 -2.68 -14.22 2.42
CA LEU A 207 -2.40 -13.05 3.25
C LEU A 207 -0.99 -13.12 3.81
N PHE A 208 -0.37 -11.95 3.90
CA PHE A 208 0.92 -11.77 4.54
C PHE A 208 0.74 -11.11 5.91
N VAL A 209 1.64 -11.42 6.80
CA VAL A 209 1.77 -10.75 8.09
C VAL A 209 3.13 -10.10 8.12
N ARG A 210 3.17 -8.78 8.07
CA ARG A 210 4.37 -8.02 8.31
C ARG A 210 4.51 -7.82 9.80
N THR A 211 5.50 -8.50 10.38
CA THR A 211 5.74 -8.52 11.82
C THR A 211 6.90 -7.60 12.14
N ASP A 212 6.67 -6.61 13.00
CA ASP A 212 7.68 -5.68 13.49
C ASP A 212 8.32 -6.28 14.76
N ILE A 213 9.62 -6.59 14.68
CA ILE A 213 10.43 -7.13 15.77
C ILE A 213 11.38 -6.05 16.25
N ASP A 214 11.46 -5.86 17.57
CA ASP A 214 12.37 -4.90 18.18
C ASP A 214 13.83 -5.20 17.77
N GLU A 215 14.61 -4.15 17.49
CA GLU A 215 16.01 -4.26 17.07
C GLU A 215 16.85 -5.07 18.06
N ASN A 216 16.56 -4.96 19.36
CA ASN A 216 17.27 -5.70 20.41
C ASN A 216 17.04 -7.22 20.35
N ASP A 217 15.92 -7.65 19.79
CA ASP A 217 15.56 -9.07 19.62
C ASP A 217 15.79 -9.59 18.19
N ALA A 218 16.12 -8.70 17.24
CA ALA A 218 16.27 -9.02 15.83
C ALA A 218 17.28 -10.15 15.58
N TRP A 219 18.39 -10.17 16.30
CA TRP A 219 19.44 -11.19 16.18
C TRP A 219 18.98 -12.60 16.60
N ARG A 220 17.89 -12.71 17.37
CA ARG A 220 17.30 -13.99 17.81
C ARG A 220 16.42 -14.63 16.75
N VAL A 221 15.96 -13.85 15.78
CA VAL A 221 15.08 -14.34 14.72
C VAL A 221 15.91 -15.08 13.68
N GLN A 222 15.58 -16.35 13.47
CA GLN A 222 16.23 -17.17 12.46
C GLN A 222 15.34 -17.30 11.24
N PRO A 223 15.91 -17.36 10.03
CA PRO A 223 15.16 -17.75 8.83
C PRO A 223 14.45 -19.11 9.06
N ASP A 224 13.26 -19.26 8.51
CA ASP A 224 12.42 -20.46 8.64
C ASP A 224 11.98 -20.84 10.07
N ALA A 225 12.13 -19.94 11.05
CA ALA A 225 11.61 -20.16 12.40
C ALA A 225 10.08 -20.33 12.37
N ARG A 226 9.56 -21.26 13.15
CA ARG A 226 8.11 -21.44 13.32
C ARG A 226 7.53 -20.20 13.96
N ALA A 227 6.37 -19.78 13.45
CA ALA A 227 5.64 -18.65 14.01
C ALA A 227 4.15 -18.93 14.07
N VAL A 228 3.48 -18.29 15.01
CA VAL A 228 2.02 -18.38 15.19
C VAL A 228 1.47 -16.97 15.38
N ALA A 229 0.40 -16.65 14.65
CA ALA A 229 -0.34 -15.40 14.80
C ALA A 229 -1.60 -15.62 15.62
N PHE A 230 -1.90 -14.66 16.49
CA PHE A 230 -3.13 -14.57 17.28
C PHE A 230 -3.88 -13.31 16.89
N VAL A 231 -5.18 -13.43 16.68
CA VAL A 231 -6.03 -12.26 16.42
C VAL A 231 -6.13 -11.43 17.69
N ARG A 232 -5.74 -10.15 17.58
CA ARG A 232 -5.81 -9.23 18.73
C ARG A 232 -7.25 -9.11 19.21
N GLY A 233 -7.47 -9.29 20.50
CA GLY A 233 -8.80 -9.27 21.10
C GLY A 233 -9.50 -10.66 21.18
N ASN A 234 -9.00 -11.67 20.45
CA ASN A 234 -9.52 -13.04 20.57
C ASN A 234 -8.39 -14.09 20.44
N PRO A 235 -7.72 -14.43 21.54
CA PRO A 235 -6.59 -15.36 21.52
C PRO A 235 -6.97 -16.82 21.16
N LYS A 236 -8.25 -17.14 21.02
CA LYS A 236 -8.69 -18.45 20.52
C LYS A 236 -8.54 -18.58 19.00
N LEU A 237 -8.52 -17.45 18.29
CA LEU A 237 -8.30 -17.39 16.85
C LEU A 237 -6.81 -17.29 16.59
N GLN A 238 -6.21 -18.38 16.18
CA GLN A 238 -4.78 -18.47 15.89
C GLN A 238 -4.52 -19.28 14.63
N THR A 239 -3.40 -19.01 13.97
CA THR A 239 -2.93 -19.78 12.82
C THR A 239 -1.42 -19.89 12.80
N ALA A 240 -0.92 -21.02 12.30
CA ALA A 240 0.51 -21.17 12.01
C ALA A 240 0.88 -20.29 10.81
N LEU A 241 2.02 -19.67 10.91
CA LEU A 241 2.58 -18.80 9.88
C LEU A 241 3.71 -19.51 9.14
N LYS A 242 3.77 -19.32 7.83
CA LYS A 242 4.89 -19.77 7.00
C LYS A 242 5.83 -18.60 6.78
N PHE A 243 7.12 -18.79 7.04
CA PHE A 243 8.16 -17.79 6.76
C PHE A 243 8.26 -17.54 5.26
N GLU A 244 8.36 -16.27 4.86
CA GLU A 244 8.57 -15.86 3.48
C GLU A 244 9.94 -15.16 3.31
N ARG A 245 10.20 -14.14 4.10
CA ARG A 245 11.47 -13.39 4.07
C ARG A 245 11.64 -12.48 5.27
N VAL A 246 12.86 -11.99 5.45
CA VAL A 246 13.19 -10.84 6.30
C VAL A 246 13.47 -9.65 5.39
N ASP A 247 12.87 -8.51 5.65
CA ASP A 247 13.21 -7.28 4.95
C ASP A 247 14.50 -6.70 5.58
N PRO A 248 15.62 -6.61 4.82
CA PRO A 248 16.95 -6.34 5.39
C PRO A 248 17.17 -4.85 5.72
N TYR A 249 16.13 -4.14 6.11
CA TYR A 249 16.17 -2.74 6.46
C TYR A 249 15.38 -2.47 7.73
N VAL A 250 16.03 -1.89 8.72
CA VAL A 250 15.42 -1.59 10.02
C VAL A 250 14.78 -0.22 9.97
N LEU A 251 13.48 -0.17 10.25
CA LEU A 251 12.65 1.04 10.17
C LEU A 251 12.32 1.57 11.58
N PRO A 252 12.07 2.88 11.74
CA PRO A 252 11.45 3.40 12.95
C PRO A 252 10.10 2.70 13.17
N LYS A 253 9.81 2.27 14.39
CA LYS A 253 8.55 1.59 14.73
C LYS A 253 7.37 2.55 14.56
N THR A 254 6.45 2.22 13.70
CA THR A 254 5.25 3.04 13.40
C THR A 254 3.99 2.54 14.11
N SER A 255 3.96 1.28 14.57
CA SER A 255 2.83 0.72 15.30
C SER A 255 3.02 0.93 16.80
N LEU A 256 2.36 1.91 17.35
CA LEU A 256 2.27 2.11 18.80
C LEU A 256 1.27 1.10 19.38
N THR A 257 1.66 0.38 20.42
CA THR A 257 0.78 -0.53 21.17
C THR A 257 -0.25 0.22 22.02
N GLY A 258 -0.14 1.54 22.11
CA GLY A 258 -1.06 2.40 22.86
C GLY A 258 -0.74 2.48 24.35
N ASP A 259 0.40 1.93 24.78
CA ASP A 259 0.87 2.07 26.15
C ASP A 259 1.63 3.39 26.31
N SER A 260 1.26 4.19 27.31
CA SER A 260 1.82 5.55 27.55
C SER A 260 3.31 5.57 27.91
N THR A 261 3.91 4.41 28.10
CA THR A 261 5.33 4.21 28.44
C THR A 261 6.16 3.75 27.25
N GLU A 262 5.55 3.58 26.07
CA GLU A 262 6.27 3.10 24.89
C GLU A 262 7.23 4.17 24.35
N ARG A 263 8.51 3.84 24.30
CA ARG A 263 9.55 4.71 23.75
C ARG A 263 9.33 4.90 22.26
N VAL A 264 9.18 6.15 21.83
CA VAL A 264 8.95 6.54 20.43
C VAL A 264 10.19 6.30 19.54
N ASP A 265 11.33 5.94 20.10
CA ASP A 265 12.63 5.86 19.42
C ASP A 265 13.12 4.41 19.25
N THR A 266 12.20 3.46 19.12
CA THR A 266 12.56 2.06 18.86
C THR A 266 12.52 1.77 17.36
N ARG A 267 13.54 1.03 16.90
CA ARG A 267 13.61 0.52 15.53
C ARG A 267 13.12 -0.91 15.47
N ALA A 268 12.55 -1.29 14.34
CA ALA A 268 12.02 -2.63 14.14
C ALA A 268 12.57 -3.26 12.87
N LEU A 269 12.94 -4.54 12.98
CA LEU A 269 13.20 -5.44 11.87
C LEU A 269 11.86 -5.99 11.39
N GLN A 270 11.61 -5.94 10.08
CA GLN A 270 10.38 -6.47 9.50
C GLN A 270 10.58 -7.89 9.00
N VAL A 271 9.77 -8.81 9.52
CA VAL A 271 9.74 -10.22 9.11
C VAL A 271 8.39 -10.52 8.48
N ILE A 272 8.41 -11.04 7.28
CA ILE A 272 7.21 -11.32 6.50
C ILE A 272 6.91 -12.80 6.57
N TYR A 273 5.70 -13.08 7.03
CA TYR A 273 5.11 -14.42 7.05
C TYR A 273 3.89 -14.47 6.13
N SER A 274 3.46 -15.66 5.77
CA SER A 274 2.21 -15.88 5.03
C SER A 274 1.32 -16.90 5.71
N PHE A 275 0.03 -16.82 5.41
CA PHE A 275 -0.95 -17.80 5.77
C PHE A 275 -2.11 -17.79 4.75
N ASP A 276 -2.92 -18.86 4.74
CA ASP A 276 -4.09 -18.97 3.87
C ASP A 276 -5.21 -18.06 4.39
N HIS A 277 -5.84 -17.28 3.51
CA HIS A 277 -6.89 -16.33 3.89
C HIS A 277 -8.10 -17.01 4.55
N THR A 278 -8.32 -18.31 4.28
CA THR A 278 -9.41 -19.08 4.89
C THR A 278 -9.11 -19.55 6.33
N ALA A 279 -7.85 -19.44 6.76
CA ALA A 279 -7.43 -19.92 8.08
C ALA A 279 -7.99 -19.08 9.23
N LEU A 280 -8.20 -17.79 9.01
CA LEU A 280 -8.71 -16.86 10.02
C LEU A 280 -9.74 -15.89 9.40
N PRO A 281 -10.81 -15.53 10.13
CA PRO A 281 -11.78 -14.53 9.69
C PRO A 281 -11.25 -13.12 9.97
N ILE A 282 -10.20 -12.71 9.27
CA ILE A 282 -9.55 -11.42 9.44
C ILE A 282 -9.41 -10.68 8.11
N TYR A 283 -9.28 -9.38 8.19
CA TYR A 283 -9.17 -8.49 7.04
C TYR A 283 -7.76 -7.91 6.90
N VAL A 284 -7.41 -7.53 5.68
CA VAL A 284 -6.20 -6.74 5.42
C VAL A 284 -6.24 -5.45 6.22
N GLY A 285 -5.13 -5.10 6.87
CA GLY A 285 -5.00 -3.95 7.78
C GLY A 285 -5.25 -4.28 9.25
N GLN A 286 -5.75 -5.48 9.59
CA GLN A 286 -5.88 -5.89 10.99
C GLN A 286 -4.54 -6.17 11.65
N GLN A 287 -4.47 -5.89 12.94
CA GLN A 287 -3.32 -6.23 13.79
C GLN A 287 -3.49 -7.62 14.39
N VAL A 288 -2.38 -8.34 14.44
CA VAL A 288 -2.22 -9.64 15.05
C VAL A 288 -1.01 -9.64 15.97
N ASP A 289 -1.04 -10.46 17.01
CA ASP A 289 0.12 -10.68 17.87
C ASP A 289 0.84 -11.93 17.37
N VAL A 290 2.13 -11.80 17.04
CA VAL A 290 2.93 -12.89 16.46
C VAL A 290 3.99 -13.35 17.45
N PHE A 291 4.08 -14.67 17.62
CA PHE A 291 5.16 -15.32 18.39
C PHE A 291 6.00 -16.13 17.44
N ILE A 292 7.29 -15.86 17.43
CA ILE A 292 8.31 -16.53 16.62
C ILE A 292 9.17 -17.38 17.52
N GLU A 293 9.28 -18.66 17.24
CA GLU A 293 10.11 -19.57 17.99
C GLU A 293 11.58 -19.20 17.84
N THR A 294 12.32 -19.20 18.96
CA THR A 294 13.76 -18.97 18.96
C THR A 294 14.48 -20.17 19.56
N LYS A 295 15.69 -20.44 19.10
CA LYS A 295 16.54 -21.42 19.77
C LYS A 295 16.95 -20.90 21.14
N GLU A 296 17.15 -21.79 22.07
CA GLU A 296 17.68 -21.49 23.37
C GLU A 296 19.02 -20.75 23.21
N SER A 297 19.12 -19.52 23.70
CA SER A 297 20.42 -18.86 23.83
C SER A 297 21.20 -19.71 24.83
N GLN A 298 22.24 -20.38 24.40
CA GLN A 298 23.23 -20.92 25.33
C GLN A 298 23.73 -19.72 26.14
N SER A 299 23.16 -19.56 27.33
CA SER A 299 23.75 -18.71 28.36
C SER A 299 25.19 -19.23 28.52
N SER A 300 26.14 -18.49 28.01
CA SER A 300 27.56 -18.71 28.28
C SER A 300 27.73 -18.61 29.80
N ASN A 301 27.69 -19.77 30.41
CA ASN A 301 28.11 -19.97 31.78
C ASN A 301 29.65 -19.87 31.77
N ASP A 302 30.16 -18.69 31.38
CA ASP A 302 31.56 -18.34 31.58
C ASP A 302 31.81 -18.24 33.08
N LYS A 303 32.15 -19.40 33.62
CA LYS A 303 32.88 -19.48 34.88
C LYS A 303 34.12 -18.58 34.70
N HIS A 304 34.09 -17.44 35.33
CA HIS A 304 35.23 -16.59 35.55
C HIS A 304 36.36 -17.49 36.12
N PRO A 305 37.50 -17.66 35.45
CA PRO A 305 38.66 -18.29 36.08
C PRO A 305 39.14 -17.31 37.15
N GLN A 306 38.96 -17.67 38.40
CA GLN A 306 39.62 -17.00 39.51
C GLN A 306 41.13 -17.08 39.25
N ALA A 307 41.72 -15.94 38.87
CA ALA A 307 43.15 -15.78 38.80
C ALA A 307 43.71 -15.86 40.25
N THR A 308 44.24 -17.03 40.60
CA THR A 308 45.02 -17.25 41.80
C THR A 308 46.30 -16.43 41.65
N LEU A 309 46.37 -15.29 42.34
CA LEU A 309 47.61 -14.53 42.55
C LEU A 309 48.52 -15.35 43.43
N ALA A 310 49.45 -16.11 42.86
CA ALA A 310 50.58 -16.67 43.55
C ALA A 310 51.60 -15.56 43.83
N ALA A 311 51.68 -15.17 45.07
CA ALA A 311 52.76 -14.33 45.58
C ALA A 311 54.05 -15.11 45.50
N SER A 312 55.00 -14.78 44.64
CA SER A 312 56.36 -15.16 44.67
C SER A 312 57.21 -14.01 45.28
N SER A 313 57.51 -14.10 46.55
CA SER A 313 58.56 -13.34 47.16
C SER A 313 59.94 -13.84 46.68
N THR A 314 60.64 -13.01 45.94
CA THR A 314 62.05 -13.24 45.63
C THR A 314 62.91 -12.29 46.53
N LYS A 315 63.72 -12.91 47.37
CA LYS A 315 64.71 -12.29 48.23
C LYS A 315 65.97 -11.97 47.43
N ILE A 316 66.45 -10.83 47.68
CA ILE A 316 67.71 -10.14 47.36
C ILE A 316 68.97 -11.05 47.38
N LEU A 317 69.83 -10.79 46.41
CA LEU A 317 71.25 -10.41 46.63
C LEU A 317 71.75 -9.61 45.48
#